data_6a1d0fdb8abd963627c1d6749b09942d
#
_entry.id   6a1d0fdb8abd963627c1d6749b09942d
#
_cell.length_a   1.000
_cell.length_b   1.000
_cell.length_c   1.000
_cell.angle_alpha   90.00
_cell.angle_beta   90.00
_cell.angle_gamma   90.00
#
_symmetry.space_group_name_H-M   'P 1'
#
loop_
_entity.id
_entity.type
_entity.pdbx_description
1 polymer ?
#
loop_
_entity_poly.entity_id
_entity_poly.type
_entity_poly.pdbx_seq_one_letter_code
_entity_poly.pdbx_strand_id
1 'polypeptide(L)'
;MKIAIEAQRIFRPNKHGMDFVALETIRCLQRLDTENEYFILVGDGPDPCLEETPNVHILTLRCPSYPLWEQWALPRAVARIRPDLLHCTSNTAPVWGSTPLVVTLHDIIFLEKQAARNRSLYQSLGRQYRRLVVPRILPKCRK
;
A
#
# COMPACT_ATOMS: atom_id res chain seq x y z
N MET A 1 9.62 12.02 -12.51
CA MET A 1 9.89 10.68 -11.95
C MET A 1 8.68 9.78 -12.18
N LYS A 2 8.91 8.46 -12.24
CA LYS A 2 7.84 7.47 -12.27
C LYS A 2 7.65 6.89 -10.86
N ILE A 3 6.48 7.07 -10.27
CA ILE A 3 6.21 6.72 -8.87
C ILE A 3 5.05 5.69 -8.83
N ALA A 4 5.28 4.55 -8.20
CA ALA A 4 4.24 3.59 -7.90
C ALA A 4 3.72 3.80 -6.48
N ILE A 5 2.40 3.82 -6.30
CA ILE A 5 1.76 3.96 -5.00
C ILE A 5 0.90 2.72 -4.74
N GLU A 6 1.22 2.00 -3.66
CA GLU A 6 0.35 0.94 -3.13
C GLU A 6 -0.85 1.59 -2.45
N ALA A 7 -2.05 1.26 -2.95
CA ALA A 7 -3.32 1.75 -2.43
C ALA A 7 -4.39 0.65 -2.52
N GLN A 8 -4.04 -0.57 -2.12
CA GLN A 8 -4.83 -1.78 -2.29
C GLN A 8 -6.29 -1.64 -1.82
N ARG A 9 -6.53 -0.84 -0.78
CA ARG A 9 -7.80 -0.81 -0.06
C ARG A 9 -8.73 0.34 -0.45
N ILE A 10 -8.30 1.27 -1.29
CA ILE A 10 -9.09 2.49 -1.54
C ILE A 10 -10.42 2.24 -2.26
N PHE A 11 -10.57 1.11 -2.98
CA PHE A 11 -11.82 0.76 -3.67
C PHE A 11 -12.78 -0.11 -2.86
N ARG A 12 -12.47 -0.40 -1.59
CA ARG A 12 -13.39 -1.13 -0.72
C ARG A 12 -14.54 -0.24 -0.24
N PRO A 13 -15.75 -0.80 0.03
CA PRO A 13 -16.93 -0.02 0.42
C PRO A 13 -16.76 0.64 1.80
N ASN A 14 -16.15 -0.06 2.76
CA ASN A 14 -15.95 0.42 4.13
C ASN A 14 -14.50 0.82 4.33
N LYS A 15 -14.17 2.06 3.97
CA LYS A 15 -12.83 2.63 4.15
C LYS A 15 -12.55 2.95 5.61
N HIS A 16 -11.31 2.72 6.04
CA HIS A 16 -10.79 3.17 7.33
C HIS A 16 -9.88 4.40 7.17
N GLY A 17 -9.42 4.96 8.29
CA GLY A 17 -8.60 6.18 8.28
C GLY A 17 -7.38 6.10 7.36
N MET A 18 -6.65 4.98 7.35
CA MET A 18 -5.49 4.77 6.46
C MET A 18 -5.88 4.82 4.97
N ASP A 19 -7.04 4.29 4.61
CA ASP A 19 -7.51 4.27 3.22
C ASP A 19 -7.87 5.68 2.76
N PHE A 20 -8.47 6.50 3.63
CA PHE A 20 -8.75 7.91 3.36
C PHE A 20 -7.47 8.73 3.24
N VAL A 21 -6.47 8.49 4.10
CA VAL A 21 -5.17 9.18 3.98
C VAL A 21 -4.53 8.87 2.64
N ALA A 22 -4.50 7.60 2.21
CA ALA A 22 -3.98 7.21 0.90
C ALA A 22 -4.76 7.88 -0.24
N LEU A 23 -6.09 7.80 -0.21
CA LEU A 23 -6.96 8.36 -1.24
C LEU A 23 -6.78 9.88 -1.39
N GLU A 24 -6.83 10.62 -0.28
CA GLU A 24 -6.69 12.08 -0.31
C GLU A 24 -5.27 12.52 -0.69
N THR A 25 -4.25 11.77 -0.28
CA THR A 25 -2.87 12.00 -0.76
C THR A 25 -2.80 11.88 -2.27
N ILE A 26 -3.35 10.81 -2.86
CA ILE A 26 -3.36 10.61 -4.31
C ILE A 26 -4.14 11.72 -5.02
N ARG A 27 -5.32 12.10 -4.51
CA ARG A 27 -6.11 13.20 -5.05
C ARG A 27 -5.39 14.55 -5.01
N CYS A 28 -4.62 14.80 -3.94
CA CYS A 28 -3.78 15.99 -3.86
C CYS A 28 -2.66 15.97 -4.90
N LEU A 29 -1.99 14.83 -5.08
CA LEU A 29 -0.96 14.66 -6.10
C LEU A 29 -1.53 14.87 -7.51
N GLN A 30 -2.72 14.35 -7.81
CA GLN A 30 -3.40 14.58 -9.08
C GLN A 30 -3.65 16.07 -9.40
N ARG A 31 -3.90 16.87 -8.36
CA ARG A 31 -4.19 18.31 -8.52
C ARG A 31 -2.94 19.18 -8.56
N LEU A 32 -1.90 18.80 -7.83
CA LEU A 32 -0.75 19.67 -7.53
C LEU A 32 0.49 19.32 -8.34
N ASP A 33 0.64 18.06 -8.75
CA ASP A 33 1.84 17.59 -9.44
C ASP A 33 1.52 17.20 -10.88
N THR A 34 2.13 17.90 -11.81
CA THR A 34 2.03 17.64 -13.25
C THR A 34 3.34 17.15 -13.86
N GLU A 35 4.41 17.06 -13.05
CA GLU A 35 5.76 16.71 -13.53
C GLU A 35 6.05 15.20 -13.40
N ASN A 36 5.45 14.55 -12.40
CA ASN A 36 5.66 13.13 -12.14
C ASN A 36 4.54 12.26 -12.72
N GLU A 37 4.89 11.03 -13.07
CA GLU A 37 3.96 10.00 -13.54
C GLU A 37 3.68 9.01 -12.40
N TYR A 38 2.41 8.79 -12.11
CA TYR A 38 1.96 7.97 -10.99
C TYR A 38 1.25 6.70 -11.46
N PHE A 39 1.60 5.58 -10.85
CA PHE A 39 0.94 4.28 -11.03
C PHE A 39 0.32 3.86 -9.71
N ILE A 40 -1.00 3.95 -9.63
CA ILE A 40 -1.76 3.61 -8.42
C ILE A 40 -2.17 2.15 -8.49
N LEU A 41 -1.61 1.34 -7.61
CA LEU A 41 -1.82 -0.10 -7.56
C LEU A 41 -2.91 -0.40 -6.53
N VAL A 42 -4.07 -0.81 -7.01
CA VAL A 42 -5.28 -1.00 -6.21
C VAL A 42 -5.73 -2.46 -6.20
N GLY A 43 -6.46 -2.86 -5.18
CA GLY A 43 -7.24 -4.08 -5.19
C GLY A 43 -8.58 -3.90 -5.92
N ASP A 44 -9.21 -5.00 -6.31
CA ASP A 44 -10.56 -4.99 -6.84
C ASP A 44 -11.56 -4.57 -5.75
N GLY A 45 -12.56 -3.77 -6.11
CA GLY A 45 -13.58 -3.29 -5.18
C GLY A 45 -14.73 -2.56 -5.85
N PRO A 46 -15.89 -2.47 -5.17
CA PRO A 46 -17.11 -1.91 -5.76
C PRO A 46 -17.17 -0.38 -5.75
N ASP A 47 -16.21 0.31 -5.13
CA ASP A 47 -16.20 1.77 -5.00
C ASP A 47 -15.01 2.39 -5.76
N PRO A 48 -15.16 2.65 -7.08
CA PRO A 48 -14.11 3.27 -7.90
C PRO A 48 -14.03 4.79 -7.62
N CYS A 49 -13.51 5.16 -6.46
CA CYS A 49 -13.49 6.54 -5.96
C CYS A 49 -12.34 7.40 -6.49
N LEU A 50 -11.55 6.88 -7.43
CA LEU A 50 -10.43 7.57 -8.06
C LEU A 50 -10.52 7.41 -9.57
N GLU A 51 -10.28 8.49 -10.31
CA GLU A 51 -10.26 8.50 -11.78
C GLU A 51 -8.82 8.67 -12.29
N GLU A 52 -8.55 8.17 -13.48
CA GLU A 52 -7.27 8.39 -14.16
C GLU A 52 -7.14 9.83 -14.65
N THR A 53 -5.92 10.31 -14.70
CA THR A 53 -5.54 11.59 -15.32
C THR A 53 -4.38 11.36 -16.28
N PRO A 54 -3.97 12.31 -17.11
CA PRO A 54 -2.86 12.11 -18.05
C PRO A 54 -1.55 11.63 -17.40
N ASN A 55 -1.32 11.96 -16.12
CA ASN A 55 -0.14 11.56 -15.36
C ASN A 55 -0.41 10.57 -14.22
N VAL A 56 -1.65 10.10 -14.06
CA VAL A 56 -2.04 9.14 -13.01
C VAL A 56 -2.79 7.96 -13.62
N HIS A 57 -2.19 6.79 -13.53
CA HIS A 57 -2.69 5.53 -14.08
C HIS A 57 -3.12 4.59 -12.95
N ILE A 58 -4.25 3.92 -13.10
CA ILE A 58 -4.80 2.99 -12.10
C ILE A 58 -4.64 1.56 -12.58
N LEU A 59 -3.95 0.74 -11.79
CA LEU A 59 -3.77 -0.68 -12.08
C LEU A 59 -4.42 -1.54 -10.99
N THR A 60 -5.47 -2.24 -11.36
CA THR A 60 -6.15 -3.18 -10.48
C THR A 60 -5.44 -4.52 -10.47
N LEU A 61 -4.95 -4.94 -9.32
CA LEU A 61 -4.32 -6.24 -9.12
C LEU A 61 -5.27 -7.15 -8.35
N ARG A 62 -5.62 -8.29 -8.96
CA ARG A 62 -6.49 -9.29 -8.35
C ARG A 62 -5.67 -10.38 -7.66
N CYS A 63 -5.96 -10.61 -6.39
CA CYS A 63 -5.31 -11.64 -5.59
C CYS A 63 -6.21 -12.08 -4.43
N PRO A 64 -6.24 -13.39 -4.08
CA PRO A 64 -7.20 -13.91 -3.09
C PRO A 64 -6.94 -13.47 -1.67
N SER A 65 -5.75 -12.99 -1.34
CA SER A 65 -5.42 -12.50 0.01
C SER A 65 -4.46 -11.33 -0.01
N TYR A 66 -4.51 -10.50 1.05
CA TYR A 66 -3.62 -9.34 1.19
C TYR A 66 -2.13 -9.70 1.20
N PRO A 67 -1.65 -10.72 1.95
CA PRO A 67 -0.24 -11.09 1.91
C PRO A 67 0.24 -11.53 0.52
N LEU A 68 -0.56 -12.29 -0.23
CA LEU A 68 -0.23 -12.67 -1.61
C LEU A 68 -0.27 -11.46 -2.54
N TRP A 69 -1.22 -10.56 -2.35
CA TRP A 69 -1.31 -9.33 -3.12
C TRP A 69 -0.03 -8.49 -2.92
N GLU A 70 0.36 -8.27 -1.67
CA GLU A 70 1.51 -7.42 -1.32
C GLU A 70 2.86 -8.08 -1.64
N GLN A 71 3.04 -9.39 -1.38
CA GLN A 71 4.34 -10.04 -1.50
C GLN A 71 4.58 -10.68 -2.88
N TRP A 72 3.55 -10.81 -3.72
CA TRP A 72 3.66 -11.44 -5.02
C TRP A 72 3.11 -10.58 -6.16
N ALA A 73 1.84 -10.16 -6.11
CA ALA A 73 1.23 -9.39 -7.21
C ALA A 73 1.85 -7.99 -7.33
N LEU A 74 2.00 -7.28 -6.22
CA LEU A 74 2.59 -5.93 -6.18
C LEU A 74 4.04 -5.92 -6.71
N PRO A 75 4.99 -6.77 -6.25
CA PRO A 75 6.35 -6.78 -6.80
C PRO A 75 6.40 -7.09 -8.29
N ARG A 76 5.52 -7.96 -8.79
CA ARG A 76 5.45 -8.27 -10.24
C ARG A 76 4.97 -7.08 -11.06
N ALA A 77 3.98 -6.35 -10.57
CA ALA A 77 3.52 -5.13 -11.20
C ALA A 77 4.62 -4.07 -11.20
N VAL A 78 5.28 -3.84 -10.05
CA VAL A 78 6.41 -2.92 -9.90
C VAL A 78 7.55 -3.27 -10.86
N ALA A 79 7.90 -4.56 -10.99
CA ALA A 79 8.94 -5.00 -11.92
C ALA A 79 8.61 -4.72 -13.41
N ARG A 80 7.32 -4.71 -13.77
CA ARG A 80 6.85 -4.36 -15.13
C ARG A 80 6.83 -2.85 -15.36
N ILE A 81 6.35 -2.08 -14.37
CA ILE A 81 6.27 -0.62 -14.42
C ILE A 81 7.68 0.00 -14.40
N ARG A 82 8.60 -0.60 -13.63
CA ARG A 82 9.95 -0.09 -13.35
C ARG A 82 9.93 1.36 -12.83
N PRO A 83 9.23 1.63 -11.72
CA PRO A 83 9.18 2.96 -11.15
C PRO A 83 10.51 3.33 -10.49
N ASP A 84 10.76 4.63 -10.39
CA ASP A 84 11.90 5.18 -9.66
C ASP A 84 11.72 5.06 -8.14
N LEU A 85 10.45 5.00 -7.69
CA LEU A 85 10.06 4.92 -6.29
C LEU A 85 8.78 4.08 -6.13
N LEU A 86 8.75 3.25 -5.09
CA LEU A 86 7.53 2.60 -4.58
C LEU A 86 7.15 3.22 -3.23
N HIS A 87 5.94 3.76 -3.14
CA HIS A 87 5.36 4.24 -1.89
C HIS A 87 4.26 3.27 -1.42
N CYS A 88 4.45 2.64 -0.27
CA CYS A 88 3.44 1.79 0.37
C CYS A 88 2.74 2.55 1.48
N THR A 89 1.40 2.60 1.43
CA THR A 89 0.57 3.46 2.27
C THR A 89 -0.05 2.75 3.48
N SER A 90 0.20 1.44 3.66
CA SER A 90 -0.56 0.59 4.58
C SER A 90 0.29 -0.08 5.67
N ASN A 91 1.29 0.58 6.24
CA ASN A 91 2.21 0.09 7.28
C ASN A 91 3.16 -1.04 6.85
N THR A 92 2.90 -1.71 5.74
CA THR A 92 3.68 -2.84 5.24
C THR A 92 4.08 -2.63 3.79
N ALA A 93 5.01 -3.44 3.29
CA ALA A 93 5.50 -3.38 1.92
C ALA A 93 6.06 -4.75 1.52
N PRO A 94 6.34 -4.98 0.22
CA PRO A 94 7.04 -6.16 -0.22
C PRO A 94 8.41 -6.30 0.45
N VAL A 95 8.70 -7.49 0.97
CA VAL A 95 10.01 -7.80 1.56
C VAL A 95 11.09 -7.96 0.48
N TRP A 96 10.68 -8.24 -0.75
CA TRP A 96 11.53 -8.47 -1.91
C TRP A 96 11.41 -7.32 -2.91
N GLY A 97 12.51 -6.98 -3.55
CA GLY A 97 12.59 -5.97 -4.59
C GLY A 97 13.78 -5.02 -4.39
N SER A 98 14.18 -4.36 -5.46
CA SER A 98 15.28 -3.39 -5.51
C SER A 98 14.82 -1.95 -5.73
N THR A 99 13.54 -1.74 -6.01
CA THR A 99 12.97 -0.40 -6.17
C THR A 99 13.08 0.38 -4.86
N PRO A 100 13.57 1.63 -4.88
CA PRO A 100 13.57 2.51 -3.72
C PRO A 100 12.19 2.56 -3.06
N LEU A 101 12.15 2.38 -1.73
CA LEU A 101 10.91 2.18 -0.97
C LEU A 101 10.68 3.31 0.02
N VAL A 102 9.45 3.82 0.04
CA VAL A 102 8.90 4.68 1.09
C VAL A 102 7.70 3.97 1.70
N VAL A 103 7.55 4.00 3.01
CA VAL A 103 6.42 3.39 3.73
C VAL A 103 5.80 4.41 4.67
N THR A 104 4.49 4.57 4.59
CA THR A 104 3.73 5.33 5.59
C THR A 104 3.38 4.41 6.75
N LEU A 105 3.95 4.72 7.92
CA LEU A 105 3.59 4.05 9.17
C LEU A 105 2.56 4.91 9.91
N HIS A 106 1.32 4.43 9.99
CA HIS A 106 0.24 5.11 10.68
C HIS A 106 0.26 4.89 12.20
N ASP A 107 0.69 3.71 12.63
CA ASP A 107 0.77 3.32 14.03
C ASP A 107 1.79 2.19 14.26
N ILE A 108 2.15 1.97 15.51
CA ILE A 108 3.02 0.89 15.98
C ILE A 108 2.32 -0.03 16.98
N ILE A 109 1.00 0.04 17.08
CA ILE A 109 0.17 -0.75 18.03
C ILE A 109 0.41 -2.25 17.89
N PHE A 110 0.79 -2.72 16.69
CA PHE A 110 1.11 -4.11 16.45
C PHE A 110 2.36 -4.60 17.24
N LEU A 111 3.23 -3.69 17.72
CA LEU A 111 4.39 -4.02 18.56
C LEU A 111 4.03 -4.15 20.04
N GLU A 112 2.94 -3.53 20.48
CA GLU A 112 2.55 -3.56 21.88
C GLU A 112 2.14 -4.96 22.34
N LYS A 113 2.53 -5.34 23.56
CA LYS A 113 2.06 -6.54 24.23
C LYS A 113 0.68 -6.27 24.85
N GLN A 114 -0.36 -6.28 24.05
CA GLN A 114 -1.71 -6.15 24.58
C GLN A 114 -2.29 -7.51 24.97
N ALA A 115 -3.01 -7.56 26.10
CA ALA A 115 -3.73 -8.75 26.56
C ALA A 115 -4.73 -9.26 25.51
N ALA A 116 -4.79 -10.58 25.35
CA ALA A 116 -5.58 -11.28 24.34
C ALA A 116 -7.10 -11.29 24.61
N ARG A 117 -7.69 -10.15 25.02
CA ARG A 117 -9.12 -10.05 25.31
C ARG A 117 -9.88 -9.71 24.01
N ASN A 118 -10.71 -10.62 23.51
CA ASN A 118 -11.66 -10.46 22.40
C ASN A 118 -11.11 -10.01 21.03
N ARG A 119 -10.23 -10.80 20.40
CA ARG A 119 -9.78 -10.56 19.03
C ARG A 119 -10.28 -11.63 18.08
N SER A 120 -10.70 -11.22 16.87
CA SER A 120 -10.94 -12.15 15.78
C SER A 120 -9.61 -12.78 15.30
N LEU A 121 -9.66 -14.02 14.80
CA LEU A 121 -8.51 -14.72 14.20
C LEU A 121 -7.86 -13.87 13.09
N TYR A 122 -8.68 -13.16 12.31
CA TYR A 122 -8.22 -12.25 11.25
C TYR A 122 -7.33 -11.10 11.77
N GLN A 123 -7.74 -10.44 12.86
CA GLN A 123 -6.95 -9.38 13.49
C GLN A 123 -5.62 -9.90 14.04
N SER A 124 -5.64 -11.11 14.59
CA SER A 124 -4.45 -11.79 15.12
C SER A 124 -3.44 -12.10 14.02
N LEU A 125 -3.89 -12.64 12.88
CA LEU A 125 -3.06 -12.93 11.71
C LEU A 125 -2.49 -11.66 11.09
N GLY A 126 -3.28 -10.60 10.94
CA GLY A 126 -2.83 -9.31 10.42
C GLY A 126 -1.76 -8.67 11.31
N ARG A 127 -1.86 -8.81 12.64
CA ARG A 127 -0.84 -8.34 13.58
C ARG A 127 0.46 -9.12 13.44
N GLN A 128 0.38 -10.45 13.38
CA GLN A 128 1.56 -11.30 13.19
C GLN A 128 2.27 -10.99 11.87
N TYR A 129 1.50 -10.80 10.81
CA TYR A 129 2.03 -10.40 9.50
C TYR A 129 2.83 -9.09 9.61
N ARG A 130 2.28 -8.04 10.23
CA ARG A 130 2.98 -6.76 10.43
C ARG A 130 4.25 -6.93 11.27
N ARG A 131 4.20 -7.71 12.35
CA ARG A 131 5.37 -8.00 13.21
C ARG A 131 6.50 -8.70 12.47
N LEU A 132 6.19 -9.48 11.44
CA LEU A 132 7.17 -10.15 10.61
C LEU A 132 7.70 -9.24 9.49
N VAL A 133 6.82 -8.49 8.84
CA VAL A 133 7.16 -7.70 7.64
C VAL A 133 7.85 -6.39 8.01
N VAL A 134 7.30 -5.61 8.96
CA VAL A 134 7.77 -4.25 9.25
C VAL A 134 9.26 -4.19 9.62
N PRO A 135 9.79 -5.04 10.52
CA PRO A 135 11.22 -5.01 10.84
C PRO A 135 12.14 -5.34 9.64
N ARG A 136 11.61 -6.05 8.65
CA ARG A 136 12.38 -6.43 7.44
C ARG A 136 12.41 -5.35 6.38
N ILE A 137 11.37 -4.51 6.33
CA ILE A 137 11.28 -3.44 5.33
C ILE A 137 11.88 -2.13 5.79
N LEU A 138 11.77 -1.77 7.07
CA LEU A 138 12.27 -0.50 7.61
C LEU A 138 13.73 -0.20 7.26
N PRO A 139 14.68 -1.14 7.34
CA PRO A 139 16.07 -0.87 6.94
C PRO A 139 16.25 -0.57 5.45
N LYS A 140 15.27 -0.95 4.61
CA LYS A 140 15.28 -0.75 3.16
C LYS A 140 14.62 0.56 2.72
N CYS A 141 13.88 1.21 3.61
CA CYS A 141 13.18 2.44 3.30
C CYS A 141 14.16 3.60 3.10
N ARG A 142 13.86 4.43 2.11
CA ARG A 142 14.49 5.75 1.97
C ARG A 142 13.97 6.67 3.09
N LYS A 143 14.87 7.46 3.63
CA LYS A 143 14.54 8.50 4.63
C LYS A 143 14.27 9.80 3.90
#